data_0207e8f9c461f05a5f00255b4cab0535
#
_entry.id   0207e8f9c461f05a5f00255b4cab0535
#
_cell.length_a   1.000
_cell.length_b   1.000
_cell.length_c   1.000
_cell.angle_alpha   90.00
_cell.angle_beta   90.00
_cell.angle_gamma   90.00
#
_symmetry.space_group_name_H-M   'P 1'
#
loop_
_entity.id
_entity.type
_entity.pdbx_description
1 polymer ?
#
loop_
_entity_poly.entity_id
_entity_poly.type
_entity_poly.pdbx_seq_one_letter_code
_entity_poly.pdbx_strand_id
1 'polypeptide(L)'
;MRNRFIYKVKDFDKLISKLLVFGKSFKYSCLLHSNSSIKKLPKKYSNFKAIFAFDSISNISSNHHSFNKLKEFHKKEKDWLFGYLSYDLKNESYNLKSKINDNIKSDNMSFFIPKYVFLIKDKMLHIESFESKKVIDILYDEIINQCCLVDKNISIIFKSRESKEIYLEKIKKIKHHIQIGDIYEINYCQEFYNNNISVSTAELFYKLNKITESPFASFLNIDNISVICLSPERYLLKNINQIISQPIKGTSKRSSN
;
A
#
# COMPACT_ATOMS: atom_id res chain seq x y z
N MET A 1 18.87 -15.29 -11.31
CA MET A 1 18.99 -13.84 -11.03
C MET A 1 18.13 -13.10 -12.04
N ARG A 2 17.42 -12.03 -11.65
CA ARG A 2 16.61 -11.23 -12.58
C ARG A 2 17.51 -10.45 -13.52
N ASN A 3 17.14 -10.38 -14.80
CA ASN A 3 17.72 -9.45 -15.76
C ASN A 3 17.18 -8.04 -15.49
N ARG A 4 18.00 -7.01 -15.75
CA ARG A 4 17.60 -5.61 -15.61
C ARG A 4 17.69 -4.89 -16.95
N PHE A 5 16.57 -4.26 -17.34
CA PHE A 5 16.44 -3.48 -18.57
C PHE A 5 16.13 -2.04 -18.22
N ILE A 6 16.64 -1.07 -18.96
CA ILE A 6 16.55 0.35 -18.63
C ILE A 6 15.93 1.09 -19.79
N TYR A 7 14.91 1.91 -19.49
CA TYR A 7 14.21 2.75 -20.44
C TYR A 7 14.18 4.21 -19.96
N LYS A 8 14.35 5.14 -20.88
CA LYS A 8 14.24 6.57 -20.57
C LYS A 8 12.76 6.97 -20.56
N VAL A 9 12.31 7.65 -19.50
CA VAL A 9 10.93 8.09 -19.34
C VAL A 9 10.84 9.60 -19.54
N LYS A 10 9.98 10.04 -20.46
CA LYS A 10 9.74 11.45 -20.74
C LYS A 10 8.74 12.06 -19.75
N ASP A 11 7.69 11.33 -19.42
CA ASP A 11 6.57 11.77 -18.57
C ASP A 11 6.19 10.66 -17.58
N PHE A 12 6.53 10.89 -16.32
CA PHE A 12 6.30 9.90 -15.27
C PHE A 12 4.83 9.77 -14.88
N ASP A 13 4.10 10.86 -14.85
CA ASP A 13 2.71 10.85 -14.41
C ASP A 13 1.84 10.11 -15.43
N LYS A 14 2.13 10.30 -16.73
CA LYS A 14 1.53 9.48 -17.77
C LYS A 14 1.94 8.02 -17.68
N LEU A 15 3.21 7.73 -17.42
CA LEU A 15 3.67 6.34 -17.25
C LEU A 15 2.96 5.67 -16.07
N ILE A 16 2.87 6.32 -14.92
CA ILE A 16 2.17 5.79 -13.73
C ILE A 16 0.70 5.51 -14.05
N SER A 17 0.02 6.42 -14.76
CA SER A 17 -1.35 6.23 -15.20
C SER A 17 -1.51 5.01 -16.10
N LYS A 18 -0.61 4.81 -17.08
CA LYS A 18 -0.60 3.66 -17.99
C LYS A 18 -0.29 2.35 -17.28
N LEU A 19 0.64 2.36 -16.33
CA LEU A 19 0.98 1.20 -15.50
C LEU A 19 -0.21 0.79 -14.60
N LEU A 20 -0.96 1.75 -14.07
CA LEU A 20 -2.19 1.46 -13.32
C LEU A 20 -3.27 0.81 -14.20
N VAL A 21 -3.42 1.29 -15.46
CA VAL A 21 -4.34 0.66 -16.42
C VAL A 21 -3.90 -0.75 -16.75
N PHE A 22 -2.62 -0.93 -17.07
CA PHE A 22 -2.03 -2.22 -17.37
C PHE A 22 -2.16 -3.20 -16.19
N GLY A 23 -1.91 -2.74 -14.98
CA GLY A 23 -2.00 -3.52 -13.75
C GLY A 23 -3.38 -4.11 -13.45
N LYS A 24 -4.46 -3.53 -14.03
CA LYS A 24 -5.84 -4.04 -13.85
C LYS A 24 -6.03 -5.45 -14.41
N SER A 25 -5.24 -5.86 -15.40
CA SER A 25 -5.34 -7.18 -16.03
C SER A 25 -4.74 -8.30 -15.19
N PHE A 26 -4.03 -7.97 -14.10
CA PHE A 26 -3.35 -8.93 -13.26
C PHE A 26 -4.06 -9.13 -11.92
N LYS A 27 -4.20 -10.39 -11.54
CA LYS A 27 -4.71 -10.79 -10.22
C LYS A 27 -3.81 -10.32 -9.07
N TYR A 28 -2.50 -10.20 -9.35
CA TYR A 28 -1.49 -9.71 -8.42
C TYR A 28 -0.81 -8.49 -9.02
N SER A 29 -0.99 -7.35 -8.37
CA SER A 29 -0.28 -6.12 -8.72
C SER A 29 -0.08 -5.23 -7.50
N CYS A 30 1.02 -4.51 -7.45
CA CYS A 30 1.33 -3.58 -6.38
C CYS A 30 1.96 -2.31 -6.95
N LEU A 31 1.50 -1.16 -6.49
CA LEU A 31 2.15 0.14 -6.68
C LEU A 31 2.51 0.71 -5.32
N LEU A 32 3.77 1.08 -5.14
CA LEU A 32 4.25 1.93 -4.05
C LEU A 32 4.68 3.27 -4.65
N HIS A 33 4.10 4.37 -4.17
CA HIS A 33 4.32 5.71 -4.73
C HIS A 33 4.72 6.72 -3.66
N SER A 34 5.82 7.43 -3.90
CA SER A 34 6.36 8.41 -2.93
C SER A 34 5.88 9.85 -3.15
N ASN A 35 5.13 10.13 -4.21
CA ASN A 35 4.66 11.45 -4.60
C ASN A 35 5.78 12.52 -4.60
N SER A 36 5.45 13.76 -4.26
CA SER A 36 6.41 14.88 -4.17
C SER A 36 7.32 14.83 -2.95
N SER A 37 7.03 13.93 -2.00
CA SER A 37 7.78 13.82 -0.74
C SER A 37 9.25 13.43 -0.92
N ILE A 38 9.62 12.85 -2.08
CA ILE A 38 11.04 12.59 -2.41
C ILE A 38 11.91 13.85 -2.27
N LYS A 39 11.36 15.04 -2.54
CA LYS A 39 12.07 16.30 -2.39
C LYS A 39 12.23 16.73 -0.92
N LYS A 40 11.36 16.26 -0.03
CA LYS A 40 11.30 16.63 1.39
C LYS A 40 11.99 15.63 2.30
N LEU A 41 12.14 14.38 1.87
CA LEU A 41 12.82 13.33 2.63
C LEU A 41 14.29 13.26 2.26
N PRO A 42 15.19 12.99 3.22
CA PRO A 42 16.59 12.72 2.91
C PRO A 42 16.71 11.58 1.89
N LYS A 43 17.56 11.74 0.87
CA LYS A 43 17.75 10.74 -0.22
C LYS A 43 18.00 9.32 0.29
N LYS A 44 18.63 9.17 1.45
CA LYS A 44 18.88 7.87 2.09
C LYS A 44 17.60 7.12 2.52
N TYR A 45 16.46 7.81 2.60
CA TYR A 45 15.18 7.23 3.01
C TYR A 45 14.16 7.09 1.88
N SER A 46 14.48 7.57 0.68
CA SER A 46 13.60 7.48 -0.49
C SER A 46 14.43 7.26 -1.75
N ASN A 47 14.53 6.00 -2.16
CA ASN A 47 15.36 5.61 -3.30
C ASN A 47 14.60 5.61 -4.63
N PHE A 48 13.27 5.50 -4.61
CA PHE A 48 12.45 5.36 -5.79
C PHE A 48 11.26 6.34 -5.75
N LYS A 49 10.92 6.91 -6.93
CA LYS A 49 9.70 7.69 -7.10
C LYS A 49 8.47 6.79 -7.04
N ALA A 50 8.56 5.63 -7.67
CA ALA A 50 7.54 4.60 -7.59
C ALA A 50 8.15 3.22 -7.84
N ILE A 51 7.49 2.18 -7.31
CA ILE A 51 7.77 0.79 -7.58
C ILE A 51 6.46 0.14 -8.01
N PHE A 52 6.45 -0.54 -9.17
CA PHE A 52 5.35 -1.39 -9.60
C PHE A 52 5.80 -2.84 -9.63
N ALA A 53 4.90 -3.73 -9.22
CA ALA A 53 5.06 -5.17 -9.32
C ALA A 53 3.82 -5.75 -9.99
N PHE A 54 4.01 -6.63 -10.98
CA PHE A 54 2.92 -7.22 -11.75
C PHE A 54 3.11 -8.71 -11.89
N ASP A 55 1.94 -9.40 -12.00
CA ASP A 55 1.87 -10.84 -12.16
C ASP A 55 2.52 -11.60 -10.99
N SER A 56 2.28 -12.87 -10.86
CA SER A 56 2.81 -13.66 -9.77
C SER A 56 3.46 -14.92 -10.28
N ILE A 57 4.72 -15.13 -9.91
CA ILE A 57 5.43 -16.41 -10.12
C ILE A 57 5.07 -17.38 -9.01
N SER A 58 4.97 -16.88 -7.78
CA SER A 58 4.69 -17.64 -6.58
C SER A 58 4.04 -16.72 -5.55
N ASN A 59 3.16 -17.27 -4.73
CA ASN A 59 2.47 -16.51 -3.69
C ASN A 59 2.25 -17.35 -2.44
N ILE A 60 1.98 -16.66 -1.34
CA ILE A 60 1.68 -17.25 -0.04
C ILE A 60 0.64 -16.42 0.69
N SER A 61 -0.36 -17.09 1.27
CA SER A 61 -1.34 -16.49 2.18
C SER A 61 -1.50 -17.34 3.42
N SER A 62 -1.81 -16.73 4.54
CA SER A 62 -1.97 -17.47 5.80
C SER A 62 -2.77 -16.70 6.85
N ASN A 63 -3.50 -17.48 7.67
CA ASN A 63 -4.21 -17.03 8.86
C ASN A 63 -3.63 -17.62 10.15
N HIS A 64 -2.61 -18.50 10.06
CA HIS A 64 -1.99 -19.14 11.19
C HIS A 64 -0.49 -19.33 10.96
N HIS A 65 0.31 -19.06 12.00
CA HIS A 65 1.78 -19.14 11.96
C HIS A 65 2.38 -18.29 10.83
N SER A 66 1.76 -17.15 10.57
CA SER A 66 2.00 -16.33 9.39
C SER A 66 3.44 -15.83 9.27
N PHE A 67 4.05 -15.37 10.37
CA PHE A 67 5.45 -14.92 10.36
C PHE A 67 6.44 -16.04 10.05
N ASN A 68 6.22 -17.25 10.59
CA ASN A 68 7.10 -18.39 10.31
C ASN A 68 6.99 -18.81 8.85
N LYS A 69 5.77 -18.92 8.32
CA LYS A 69 5.53 -19.24 6.91
C LYS A 69 6.16 -18.21 5.97
N LEU A 70 6.02 -16.92 6.28
CA LEU A 70 6.64 -15.85 5.49
C LEU A 70 8.16 -15.95 5.51
N LYS A 71 8.74 -16.25 6.67
CA LYS A 71 10.19 -16.42 6.83
C LYS A 71 10.71 -17.61 6.01
N GLU A 72 10.01 -18.73 6.03
CA GLU A 72 10.36 -19.92 5.23
C GLU A 72 10.23 -19.65 3.74
N PHE A 73 9.13 -19.02 3.34
CA PHE A 73 8.90 -18.62 1.96
C PHE A 73 10.01 -17.69 1.44
N HIS A 74 10.36 -16.65 2.21
CA HIS A 74 11.46 -15.75 1.85
C HIS A 74 12.82 -16.45 1.79
N LYS A 75 13.10 -17.39 2.71
CA LYS A 75 14.36 -18.18 2.69
C LYS A 75 14.49 -19.04 1.45
N LYS A 76 13.36 -19.61 1.00
CA LYS A 76 13.30 -20.46 -0.19
C LYS A 76 13.49 -19.65 -1.46
N GLU A 77 12.73 -18.59 -1.61
CA GLU A 77 12.62 -17.85 -2.88
C GLU A 77 13.70 -16.78 -3.06
N LYS A 78 14.12 -16.10 -1.99
CA LYS A 78 15.18 -15.07 -1.96
C LYS A 78 15.03 -13.98 -3.03
N ASP A 79 13.80 -13.53 -3.25
CA ASP A 79 13.45 -12.54 -4.27
C ASP A 79 12.56 -11.43 -3.68
N TRP A 80 12.12 -10.48 -4.52
CA TRP A 80 11.15 -9.45 -4.17
C TRP A 80 9.86 -10.06 -3.64
N LEU A 81 9.35 -9.50 -2.55
CA LEU A 81 8.05 -9.83 -1.98
C LEU A 81 7.20 -8.58 -1.89
N PHE A 82 6.01 -8.64 -2.47
CA PHE A 82 4.98 -7.59 -2.35
C PHE A 82 3.74 -8.18 -1.72
N GLY A 83 3.10 -7.42 -0.82
CA GLY A 83 1.93 -7.92 -0.12
C GLY A 83 1.58 -7.08 1.09
N TYR A 84 0.84 -7.68 2.02
CA TYR A 84 0.41 -7.02 3.23
C TYR A 84 0.48 -7.94 4.45
N LEU A 85 0.57 -7.31 5.60
CA LEU A 85 0.37 -7.87 6.92
C LEU A 85 -0.84 -7.16 7.54
N SER A 86 -1.88 -7.90 7.89
CA SER A 86 -3.08 -7.32 8.51
C SER A 86 -2.82 -6.92 9.96
N TYR A 87 -3.65 -6.01 10.48
CA TYR A 87 -3.61 -5.65 11.88
C TYR A 87 -3.91 -6.84 12.81
N ASP A 88 -4.69 -7.82 12.34
CA ASP A 88 -5.10 -8.99 13.12
C ASP A 88 -3.99 -10.03 13.34
N LEU A 89 -2.82 -9.86 12.68
CA LEU A 89 -1.62 -10.63 13.05
C LEU A 89 -1.19 -10.46 14.50
N LYS A 90 -1.59 -9.37 15.18
CA LYS A 90 -1.42 -9.21 16.62
C LYS A 90 -2.04 -10.36 17.40
N ASN A 91 -3.13 -10.94 16.89
CA ASN A 91 -3.84 -12.05 17.57
C ASN A 91 -2.97 -13.31 17.61
N GLU A 92 -2.16 -13.56 16.58
CA GLU A 92 -1.19 -14.65 16.58
C GLU A 92 -0.05 -14.42 17.58
N SER A 93 0.41 -13.16 17.70
CA SER A 93 1.57 -12.82 18.55
C SER A 93 1.22 -12.74 20.03
N TYR A 94 0.01 -12.30 20.35
CA TYR A 94 -0.40 -12.03 21.74
C TYR A 94 -1.55 -12.90 22.23
N ASN A 95 -1.95 -13.91 21.46
CA ASN A 95 -3.09 -14.79 21.76
C ASN A 95 -4.38 -14.01 22.08
N LEU A 96 -4.64 -12.95 21.32
CA LEU A 96 -5.81 -12.11 21.47
C LEU A 96 -6.96 -12.65 20.62
N LYS A 97 -8.18 -12.41 21.07
CA LYS A 97 -9.40 -12.71 20.30
C LYS A 97 -10.12 -11.40 19.95
N SER A 98 -10.31 -11.16 18.67
CA SER A 98 -11.17 -10.07 18.22
C SER A 98 -12.63 -10.44 18.44
N LYS A 99 -13.43 -9.49 18.96
CA LYS A 99 -14.90 -9.60 19.06
C LYS A 99 -15.61 -8.94 17.89
N ILE A 100 -14.86 -8.35 16.95
CA ILE A 100 -15.39 -7.61 15.82
C ILE A 100 -15.57 -8.58 14.66
N ASN A 101 -16.74 -8.52 14.00
CA ASN A 101 -16.97 -9.30 12.78
C ASN A 101 -16.13 -8.75 11.64
N ASP A 102 -15.29 -9.60 11.08
CA ASP A 102 -14.58 -9.30 9.85
C ASP A 102 -15.50 -9.49 8.65
N ASN A 103 -15.87 -8.38 8.02
CA ASN A 103 -16.72 -8.38 6.83
C ASN A 103 -15.91 -8.45 5.52
N ILE A 104 -14.60 -8.27 5.58
CA ILE A 104 -13.69 -8.29 4.42
C ILE A 104 -13.23 -9.72 4.14
N LYS A 105 -13.03 -10.52 5.21
CA LYS A 105 -12.57 -11.92 5.16
C LYS A 105 -11.25 -12.06 4.41
N SER A 106 -10.35 -11.12 4.62
CA SER A 106 -8.99 -11.19 4.07
C SER A 106 -8.11 -12.09 4.91
N ASP A 107 -7.11 -12.71 4.28
CA ASP A 107 -6.07 -13.41 5.03
C ASP A 107 -5.29 -12.45 5.93
N ASN A 108 -4.75 -12.94 7.05
CA ASN A 108 -3.93 -12.14 7.95
C ASN A 108 -2.61 -11.71 7.32
N MET A 109 -2.12 -12.50 6.37
CA MET A 109 -0.91 -12.23 5.61
C MET A 109 -1.10 -12.72 4.18
N SER A 110 -0.75 -11.90 3.21
CA SER A 110 -0.66 -12.34 1.82
C SER A 110 0.50 -11.63 1.12
N PHE A 111 1.37 -12.41 0.45
CA PHE A 111 2.51 -11.94 -0.32
C PHE A 111 2.64 -12.69 -1.64
N PHE A 112 3.23 -12.02 -2.63
CA PHE A 112 3.58 -12.64 -3.90
C PHE A 112 4.97 -12.23 -4.38
N ILE A 113 5.58 -13.09 -5.18
CA ILE A 113 6.79 -12.81 -5.94
C ILE A 113 6.35 -12.38 -7.33
N PRO A 114 6.62 -11.14 -7.75
CA PRO A 114 6.17 -10.65 -9.03
C PRO A 114 6.98 -11.25 -10.18
N LYS A 115 6.35 -11.42 -11.34
CA LYS A 115 7.04 -11.72 -12.59
C LYS A 115 7.83 -10.51 -13.08
N TYR A 116 7.26 -9.32 -12.91
CA TYR A 116 7.84 -8.05 -13.35
C TYR A 116 7.94 -7.06 -12.19
N VAL A 117 9.11 -6.45 -12.00
CA VAL A 117 9.33 -5.34 -11.06
C VAL A 117 9.79 -4.11 -11.82
N PHE A 118 9.07 -3.02 -11.68
CA PHE A 118 9.33 -1.75 -12.36
C PHE A 118 9.75 -0.72 -11.32
N LEU A 119 10.98 -0.25 -11.41
CA LEU A 119 11.58 0.70 -10.49
C LEU A 119 11.75 2.04 -11.19
N ILE A 120 11.06 3.06 -10.72
CA ILE A 120 11.13 4.42 -11.29
C ILE A 120 12.05 5.28 -10.43
N LYS A 121 13.16 5.71 -11.02
CA LYS A 121 14.17 6.54 -10.38
C LYS A 121 14.86 7.44 -11.40
N ASP A 122 15.15 8.69 -11.02
CA ASP A 122 16.01 9.64 -11.78
C ASP A 122 15.70 9.73 -13.29
N LYS A 123 14.42 9.83 -13.65
CA LYS A 123 13.93 9.85 -15.05
C LYS A 123 14.18 8.55 -15.83
N MET A 124 14.48 7.48 -15.15
CA MET A 124 14.66 6.15 -15.73
C MET A 124 13.65 5.17 -15.16
N LEU A 125 13.22 4.27 -16.01
CA LEU A 125 12.48 3.06 -15.64
C LEU A 125 13.42 1.87 -15.73
N HIS A 126 13.61 1.18 -14.62
CA HIS A 126 14.32 -0.09 -14.59
C HIS A 126 13.29 -1.22 -14.47
N ILE A 127 13.32 -2.18 -15.38
CA ILE A 127 12.46 -3.36 -15.37
C ILE A 127 13.31 -4.57 -14.99
N GLU A 128 12.93 -5.23 -13.92
CA GLU A 128 13.58 -6.47 -13.46
C GLU A 128 12.65 -7.66 -13.70
N SER A 129 13.13 -8.66 -14.43
CA SER A 129 12.39 -9.88 -14.77
C SER A 129 13.33 -11.03 -15.10
N PHE A 130 12.80 -12.25 -15.13
CA PHE A 130 13.52 -13.43 -15.65
C PHE A 130 13.37 -13.57 -17.18
N GLU A 131 12.53 -12.75 -17.80
CA GLU A 131 12.25 -12.76 -19.23
C GLU A 131 13.40 -12.21 -20.07
N SER A 132 13.38 -12.53 -21.37
CA SER A 132 14.34 -12.01 -22.34
C SER A 132 14.09 -10.54 -22.67
N LYS A 133 15.10 -9.85 -23.20
CA LYS A 133 15.00 -8.46 -23.67
C LYS A 133 13.85 -8.26 -24.65
N LYS A 134 13.68 -9.19 -25.60
CA LYS A 134 12.61 -9.14 -26.61
C LYS A 134 11.21 -9.13 -25.98
N VAL A 135 10.98 -9.98 -24.97
CA VAL A 135 9.70 -10.04 -24.25
C VAL A 135 9.45 -8.75 -23.49
N ILE A 136 10.49 -8.20 -22.85
CA ILE A 136 10.37 -6.95 -22.09
C ILE A 136 10.15 -5.74 -23.00
N ASP A 137 10.73 -5.71 -24.21
CA ASP A 137 10.47 -4.63 -25.17
C ASP A 137 9.00 -4.65 -25.62
N ILE A 138 8.45 -5.82 -25.93
CA ILE A 138 7.03 -5.97 -26.29
C ILE A 138 6.14 -5.51 -25.13
N LEU A 139 6.42 -5.97 -23.90
CA LEU A 139 5.69 -5.57 -22.70
C LEU A 139 5.74 -4.04 -22.49
N TYR A 140 6.90 -3.44 -22.67
CA TYR A 140 7.06 -1.99 -22.54
C TYR A 140 6.22 -1.24 -23.59
N ASP A 141 6.24 -1.70 -24.83
CA ASP A 141 5.44 -1.11 -25.92
C ASP A 141 3.93 -1.25 -25.64
N GLU A 142 3.48 -2.40 -25.14
CA GLU A 142 2.08 -2.58 -24.72
C GLU A 142 1.69 -1.57 -23.63
N ILE A 143 2.55 -1.33 -22.63
CA ILE A 143 2.30 -0.36 -21.57
C ILE A 143 2.25 1.06 -22.13
N ILE A 144 3.20 1.43 -22.97
CA ILE A 144 3.27 2.79 -23.54
C ILE A 144 2.07 3.08 -24.44
N ASN A 145 1.48 2.07 -25.05
CA ASN A 145 0.29 2.19 -25.89
C ASN A 145 -1.04 2.17 -25.10
N GLN A 146 -1.00 1.92 -23.76
CA GLN A 146 -2.21 2.03 -22.94
C GLN A 146 -2.75 3.48 -22.95
N CYS A 147 -4.08 3.59 -22.83
CA CYS A 147 -4.72 4.87 -22.54
C CYS A 147 -4.36 5.34 -21.12
N CYS A 148 -4.25 6.64 -20.92
CA CYS A 148 -4.16 7.18 -19.56
C CYS A 148 -5.50 7.11 -18.84
N LEU A 149 -5.46 7.00 -17.52
CA LEU A 149 -6.65 7.16 -16.69
C LEU A 149 -7.18 8.59 -16.85
N VAL A 150 -8.49 8.70 -17.02
CA VAL A 150 -9.19 9.98 -17.10
C VAL A 150 -9.73 10.31 -15.70
N ASP A 151 -9.66 11.59 -15.34
CA ASP A 151 -10.24 12.08 -14.08
C ASP A 151 -11.77 12.12 -14.19
N LYS A 152 -12.41 11.00 -13.87
CA LYS A 152 -13.87 10.89 -13.86
C LYS A 152 -14.44 11.34 -12.52
N ASN A 153 -15.62 11.93 -12.53
CA ASN A 153 -16.35 12.18 -11.30
C ASN A 153 -16.80 10.85 -10.70
N ILE A 154 -16.19 10.49 -9.57
CA ILE A 154 -16.57 9.32 -8.78
C ILE A 154 -17.35 9.86 -7.57
N SER A 155 -18.61 9.51 -7.46
CA SER A 155 -19.44 9.80 -6.29
C SER A 155 -19.78 8.50 -5.59
N ILE A 156 -19.39 8.39 -4.32
CA ILE A 156 -19.66 7.21 -3.50
C ILE A 156 -20.33 7.67 -2.21
N ILE A 157 -21.50 7.10 -1.92
CA ILE A 157 -22.19 7.34 -0.66
C ILE A 157 -21.77 6.24 0.32
N PHE A 158 -21.14 6.63 1.41
CA PHE A 158 -20.74 5.72 2.48
C PHE A 158 -21.74 5.74 3.63
N LYS A 159 -21.94 4.59 4.25
CA LYS A 159 -22.62 4.43 5.53
C LYS A 159 -21.57 4.33 6.64
N SER A 160 -21.81 4.98 7.75
CA SER A 160 -20.99 4.80 8.95
C SER A 160 -21.37 3.51 9.67
N ARG A 161 -20.39 2.75 10.16
CA ARG A 161 -20.64 1.55 10.95
C ARG A 161 -21.26 1.88 12.31
N GLU A 162 -20.89 2.99 12.90
CA GLU A 162 -21.44 3.49 14.16
C GLU A 162 -22.22 4.78 13.94
N SER A 163 -23.27 5.00 14.72
CA SER A 163 -23.96 6.29 14.72
C SER A 163 -23.08 7.37 15.36
N LYS A 164 -23.41 8.63 15.08
CA LYS A 164 -22.73 9.78 15.67
C LYS A 164 -22.82 9.76 17.21
N GLU A 165 -23.94 9.36 17.76
CA GLU A 165 -24.21 9.32 19.21
C GLU A 165 -23.30 8.28 19.88
N ILE A 166 -23.23 7.06 19.32
CA ILE A 166 -22.37 5.97 19.80
C ILE A 166 -20.90 6.41 19.73
N TYR A 167 -20.48 7.02 18.62
CA TYR A 167 -19.13 7.55 18.47
C TYR A 167 -18.79 8.56 19.57
N LEU A 168 -19.67 9.55 19.79
CA LEU A 168 -19.45 10.59 20.80
C LEU A 168 -19.41 10.03 22.23
N GLU A 169 -20.24 9.03 22.54
CA GLU A 169 -20.21 8.34 23.83
C GLU A 169 -18.86 7.63 24.05
N LYS A 170 -18.39 6.89 23.05
CA LYS A 170 -17.08 6.22 23.13
C LYS A 170 -15.94 7.22 23.28
N ILE A 171 -15.96 8.34 22.57
CA ILE A 171 -14.95 9.39 22.72
C ILE A 171 -14.96 9.98 24.14
N LYS A 172 -16.14 10.18 24.75
CA LYS A 172 -16.23 10.64 26.16
C LYS A 172 -15.58 9.63 27.12
N LYS A 173 -15.85 8.33 26.95
CA LYS A 173 -15.23 7.27 27.75
C LYS A 173 -13.70 7.25 27.58
N ILE A 174 -13.21 7.32 26.35
CA ILE A 174 -11.76 7.38 26.05
C ILE A 174 -11.12 8.59 26.74
N LYS A 175 -11.72 9.78 26.63
CA LYS A 175 -11.19 10.99 27.27
C LYS A 175 -11.16 10.86 28.80
N HIS A 176 -12.14 10.21 29.39
CA HIS A 176 -12.14 9.92 30.83
C HIS A 176 -10.96 9.03 31.23
N HIS A 177 -10.72 7.90 30.50
CA HIS A 177 -9.60 7.01 30.76
C HIS A 177 -8.22 7.68 30.58
N ILE A 178 -8.09 8.61 29.62
CA ILE A 178 -6.88 9.44 29.45
C ILE A 178 -6.70 10.34 30.68
N GLN A 179 -7.79 10.96 31.17
CA GLN A 179 -7.72 11.93 32.27
C GLN A 179 -7.36 11.29 33.61
N ILE A 180 -7.85 10.07 33.87
CA ILE A 180 -7.51 9.33 35.11
C ILE A 180 -6.19 8.57 35.00
N GLY A 181 -5.53 8.60 33.85
CA GLY A 181 -4.20 8.01 33.65
C GLY A 181 -4.18 6.52 33.28
N ASP A 182 -5.31 5.91 32.95
CA ASP A 182 -5.37 4.50 32.49
C ASP A 182 -4.66 4.30 31.17
N ILE A 183 -4.71 5.28 30.29
CA ILE A 183 -4.06 5.31 28.98
C ILE A 183 -3.52 6.71 28.69
N TYR A 184 -2.46 6.81 27.89
CA TYR A 184 -1.88 8.10 27.48
C TYR A 184 -2.54 8.62 26.21
N GLU A 185 -2.68 7.76 25.20
CA GLU A 185 -3.32 8.06 23.92
C GLU A 185 -3.94 6.79 23.31
N ILE A 186 -4.84 6.97 22.36
CA ILE A 186 -5.44 5.88 21.60
C ILE A 186 -5.77 6.32 20.18
N ASN A 187 -5.58 5.41 19.21
CA ASN A 187 -6.10 5.58 17.87
C ASN A 187 -7.47 4.91 17.77
N TYR A 188 -8.52 5.72 17.71
CA TYR A 188 -9.88 5.25 17.55
C TYR A 188 -10.26 5.26 16.07
N CYS A 189 -10.58 4.08 15.52
CA CYS A 189 -10.91 3.93 14.11
C CYS A 189 -12.42 3.91 13.90
N GLN A 190 -12.90 4.69 12.93
CA GLN A 190 -14.29 4.69 12.44
C GLN A 190 -14.35 4.03 11.07
N GLU A 191 -15.21 3.03 10.91
CA GLU A 191 -15.45 2.38 9.63
C GLU A 191 -16.58 3.05 8.86
N PHE A 192 -16.28 3.35 7.58
CA PHE A 192 -17.28 3.73 6.59
C PHE A 192 -17.33 2.67 5.50
N TYR A 193 -18.52 2.24 5.09
CA TYR A 193 -18.67 1.15 4.14
C TYR A 193 -19.78 1.40 3.13
N ASN A 194 -19.69 0.70 2.02
CA ASN A 194 -20.77 0.55 1.04
C ASN A 194 -20.67 -0.85 0.42
N ASN A 195 -21.80 -1.58 0.38
CA ASN A 195 -21.83 -2.96 -0.11
C ASN A 195 -22.15 -3.06 -1.61
N ASN A 196 -22.56 -1.95 -2.25
CA ASN A 196 -23.08 -1.93 -3.62
C ASN A 196 -22.31 -0.93 -4.49
N ILE A 197 -20.98 -1.03 -4.49
CA ILE A 197 -20.13 -0.16 -5.32
C ILE A 197 -19.58 -0.96 -6.50
N SER A 198 -19.74 -0.40 -7.70
CA SER A 198 -18.99 -0.79 -8.88
C SER A 198 -18.08 0.36 -9.29
N VAL A 199 -16.83 0.32 -8.83
CA VAL A 199 -15.83 1.35 -9.15
C VAL A 199 -14.49 0.68 -9.50
N SER A 200 -13.80 1.26 -10.48
CA SER A 200 -12.43 0.86 -10.76
C SER A 200 -11.52 1.31 -9.61
N THR A 201 -10.97 0.36 -8.87
CA THR A 201 -10.06 0.65 -7.73
C THR A 201 -8.81 1.41 -8.16
N ALA A 202 -8.29 1.16 -9.37
CA ALA A 202 -7.16 1.91 -9.92
C ALA A 202 -7.52 3.38 -10.24
N GLU A 203 -8.74 3.65 -10.76
CA GLU A 203 -9.23 5.02 -10.97
C GLU A 203 -9.45 5.73 -9.65
N LEU A 204 -10.00 5.03 -8.66
CA LEU A 204 -10.19 5.56 -7.31
C LEU A 204 -8.84 5.90 -6.66
N PHE A 205 -7.86 4.99 -6.72
CA PHE A 205 -6.51 5.26 -6.23
C PHE A 205 -5.90 6.48 -6.93
N TYR A 206 -5.96 6.53 -8.26
CA TYR A 206 -5.39 7.62 -9.05
C TYR A 206 -5.97 8.98 -8.63
N LYS A 207 -7.30 9.07 -8.50
CA LYS A 207 -7.99 10.28 -8.06
C LYS A 207 -7.63 10.69 -6.63
N LEU A 208 -7.72 9.75 -5.69
CA LEU A 208 -7.40 10.02 -4.28
C LEU A 208 -5.93 10.41 -4.08
N ASN A 209 -5.01 9.74 -4.79
CA ASN A 209 -3.60 10.04 -4.71
C ASN A 209 -3.25 11.45 -5.24
N LYS A 210 -3.95 11.93 -6.27
CA LYS A 210 -3.80 13.32 -6.73
C LYS A 210 -4.23 14.36 -5.69
N ILE A 211 -5.24 14.04 -4.87
CA ILE A 211 -5.75 14.95 -3.85
C ILE A 211 -4.84 14.97 -2.62
N THR A 212 -4.36 13.80 -2.21
CA THR A 212 -3.63 13.64 -0.94
C THR A 212 -2.13 13.80 -1.07
N GLU A 213 -1.56 13.44 -2.22
CA GLU A 213 -0.12 13.41 -2.46
C GLU A 213 0.68 12.74 -1.32
N SER A 214 0.12 11.68 -0.76
CA SER A 214 0.68 11.01 0.43
C SER A 214 2.05 10.39 0.15
N PRO A 215 3.05 10.57 1.04
CA PRO A 215 4.42 10.10 0.83
C PRO A 215 4.58 8.59 0.79
N PHE A 216 3.63 7.84 1.34
CA PHE A 216 3.60 6.39 1.37
C PHE A 216 2.28 5.86 0.79
N ALA A 217 1.93 6.38 -0.40
CA ALA A 217 0.77 5.90 -1.11
C ALA A 217 1.03 4.50 -1.68
N SER A 218 0.06 3.62 -1.57
CA SER A 218 0.13 2.28 -2.16
C SER A 218 -1.22 1.82 -2.71
N PHE A 219 -1.14 1.05 -3.78
CA PHE A 219 -2.26 0.33 -4.38
C PHE A 219 -1.86 -1.12 -4.55
N LEU A 220 -2.68 -2.04 -4.07
CA LEU A 220 -2.39 -3.45 -4.06
C LEU A 220 -3.61 -4.23 -4.52
N ASN A 221 -3.45 -5.10 -5.50
CA ASN A 221 -4.38 -6.17 -5.82
C ASN A 221 -3.75 -7.50 -5.45
N ILE A 222 -4.44 -8.26 -4.64
CA ILE A 222 -4.06 -9.64 -4.31
C ILE A 222 -5.33 -10.47 -4.34
N ASP A 223 -5.40 -11.39 -5.31
CA ASP A 223 -6.57 -12.22 -5.53
C ASP A 223 -7.84 -11.40 -5.77
N ASN A 224 -8.79 -11.47 -4.86
CA ASN A 224 -10.07 -10.78 -4.93
C ASN A 224 -10.11 -9.50 -4.08
N ILE A 225 -8.97 -9.10 -3.51
CA ILE A 225 -8.86 -7.95 -2.61
C ILE A 225 -8.06 -6.86 -3.28
N SER A 226 -8.61 -5.64 -3.25
CA SER A 226 -7.88 -4.42 -3.61
C SER A 226 -7.72 -3.55 -2.37
N VAL A 227 -6.50 -3.08 -2.12
CA VAL A 227 -6.18 -2.18 -1.02
C VAL A 227 -5.66 -0.86 -1.57
N ILE A 228 -6.25 0.24 -1.13
CA ILE A 228 -5.78 1.60 -1.38
C ILE A 228 -5.31 2.17 -0.05
N CYS A 229 -4.05 2.54 0.03
CA CYS A 229 -3.47 3.18 1.20
C CYS A 229 -2.86 4.52 0.83
N LEU A 230 -3.22 5.57 1.55
CA LEU A 230 -2.73 6.93 1.37
C LEU A 230 -2.12 7.41 2.69
N SER A 231 -1.09 6.68 3.15
CA SER A 231 -0.48 6.94 4.45
C SER A 231 0.45 8.16 4.41
N PRO A 232 0.31 9.08 5.37
CA PRO A 232 1.28 10.16 5.57
C PRO A 232 2.53 9.69 6.31
N GLU A 233 2.52 8.48 6.88
CA GLU A 233 3.52 8.00 7.84
C GLU A 233 4.15 6.69 7.39
N ARG A 234 5.48 6.57 7.57
CA ARG A 234 6.21 5.33 7.38
C ARG A 234 6.19 4.50 8.66
N TYR A 235 5.62 3.31 8.58
CA TYR A 235 5.65 2.38 9.72
C TYR A 235 7.07 1.90 10.01
N LEU A 236 7.70 1.23 9.06
CA LEU A 236 9.07 0.72 9.19
C LEU A 236 9.83 0.76 7.86
N LEU A 237 11.10 1.08 7.92
CA LEU A 237 12.09 0.81 6.89
C LEU A 237 13.23 0.02 7.50
N LYS A 238 13.54 -1.14 6.95
CA LYS A 238 14.74 -1.90 7.27
C LYS A 238 15.73 -1.80 6.12
N ASN A 239 16.94 -1.38 6.42
CA ASN A 239 18.06 -1.36 5.47
C ASN A 239 19.27 -2.01 6.15
N ILE A 240 19.75 -3.11 5.62
CA ILE A 240 20.84 -3.98 6.10
C ILE A 240 21.00 -3.95 7.64
N ASN A 241 21.58 -2.89 8.20
CA ASN A 241 21.93 -2.75 9.62
C ASN A 241 21.11 -1.67 10.36
N GLN A 242 20.08 -1.09 9.72
CA GLN A 242 19.28 -0.02 10.32
C GLN A 242 17.80 -0.33 10.19
N ILE A 243 17.07 -0.06 11.26
CA ILE A 243 15.61 -0.02 11.27
C ILE A 243 15.22 1.43 11.53
N ILE A 244 14.31 1.96 10.72
CA ILE A 244 13.86 3.35 10.79
C ILE A 244 12.35 3.34 10.95
N SER A 245 11.87 4.00 12.00
CA SER A 245 10.48 4.40 12.18
C SER A 245 10.39 5.92 12.10
N GLN A 246 9.35 6.44 11.44
CA GLN A 246 9.19 7.88 11.24
C GLN A 246 7.79 8.33 11.67
N PRO A 247 7.50 8.35 12.99
CA PRO A 247 6.23 8.85 13.49
C PRO A 247 6.09 10.33 13.17
N ILE A 248 4.88 10.76 12.78
CA ILE A 248 4.57 12.16 12.46
C ILE A 248 3.85 12.88 13.60
N LYS A 249 3.41 12.14 14.61
CA LYS A 249 2.66 12.71 15.73
C LYS A 249 3.60 13.18 16.82
N GLY A 250 3.36 14.39 17.27
CA GLY A 250 4.02 14.99 18.43
C GLY A 250 3.12 16.09 18.98
N THR A 251 3.15 16.30 20.30
CA THR A 251 2.42 17.37 20.96
C THR A 251 3.38 18.48 21.34
N SER A 252 3.09 19.69 20.92
CA SER A 252 3.82 20.88 21.32
C SER A 252 2.84 21.96 21.78
N LYS A 253 3.35 22.92 22.55
CA LYS A 253 2.56 24.10 22.94
C LYS A 253 2.13 24.85 21.68
N ARG A 254 0.86 25.26 21.61
CA ARG A 254 0.36 26.07 20.50
C ARG A 254 1.13 27.39 20.44
N SER A 255 1.63 27.74 19.27
CA SER A 255 2.21 29.05 19.03
C SER A 255 1.16 30.14 19.23
N SER A 256 1.58 31.28 19.76
CA SER A 256 0.73 32.48 19.94
C SER A 256 0.58 33.30 18.66
N ASN A 257 1.14 32.84 17.54
CA ASN A 257 1.01 33.49 16.22
C ASN A 257 -0.10 32.82 15.40
#